data_fe2f85ae8aa1c079c6ec7d74b91dbb49
#
_entry.id   fe2f85ae8aa1c079c6ec7d74b91dbb49
#
_cell.length_a   1.000
_cell.length_b   1.000
_cell.length_c   1.000
_cell.angle_alpha   90.00
_cell.angle_beta   90.00
_cell.angle_gamma   90.00
#
_symmetry.space_group_name_H-M   'P 1'
#
loop_
_entity.id
_entity.type
_entity.pdbx_description
1 polymer ?
#
loop_
_entity_poly.entity_id
_entity_poly.type
_entity_poly.pdbx_seq_one_letter_code
_entity_poly.pdbx_strand_id
1 'polypeptide(L)'
;MRGRITLVLATLAVVLAASIARAQETIEAILAAEDPALQEIEALIRAQEFDYPILWLQEQIEAVERSSHRYDPELIRPLTLLGDAKAGKGDFPGALDNYGRAVHLSRVNDGLVASSQIPIVYREAKALKAMGDYAKANDREEYAYHVLTHVHGPYDQELLAGVYHLADWYSETHHIYSARGLYERAVNILTANSKQTSVSAIPAYEGLARTYRLERFPPFYASSAFAEVTPTYTSSLSVNNFPAGERALQQIIQIRRESDELDSLVLALAILDLADWYLLFDKTRRAFPLYEHVYTLLSATEGFAVADYFSEPKVLYFPVPQDPRAPPRAMRGERSQGFVEVTFVISKSGYAKSLRTVDAEPEGLMNFRVRKSLRLSRYRPVLAEGRPMDKPDHTYRYNFAYFPKLKSSESSESSESSQLRETREGA
;
A
#
# COMPACT_ATOMS: atom_id res chain seq x y z
N MET A 1 -26.16 -23.93 -50.08
CA MET A 1 -26.01 -23.31 -48.74
C MET A 1 -24.58 -22.85 -48.40
N ARG A 2 -23.54 -23.44 -48.95
CA ARG A 2 -22.11 -23.06 -48.67
C ARG A 2 -21.73 -21.64 -49.13
N GLY A 3 -22.26 -21.08 -50.20
CA GLY A 3 -21.87 -19.76 -50.72
C GLY A 3 -22.41 -18.56 -49.94
N ARG A 4 -23.48 -18.71 -49.15
CA ARG A 4 -24.05 -17.61 -48.32
C ARG A 4 -23.33 -17.43 -47.00
N ILE A 5 -22.72 -18.50 -46.44
CA ILE A 5 -21.94 -18.43 -45.17
C ILE A 5 -20.58 -17.77 -45.42
N THR A 6 -19.95 -18.03 -46.56
CA THR A 6 -18.65 -17.39 -46.91
C THR A 6 -18.82 -15.88 -47.15
N LEU A 7 -19.92 -15.43 -47.70
CA LEU A 7 -20.17 -14.01 -47.94
C LEU A 7 -20.42 -13.22 -46.61
N VAL A 8 -21.13 -13.85 -45.65
CA VAL A 8 -21.38 -13.23 -44.33
C VAL A 8 -20.11 -13.15 -43.50
N LEU A 9 -19.24 -14.15 -43.54
CA LEU A 9 -17.95 -14.14 -42.84
C LEU A 9 -17.00 -13.10 -43.44
N ALA A 10 -17.00 -12.94 -44.77
CA ALA A 10 -16.18 -11.93 -45.46
C ALA A 10 -16.64 -10.50 -45.11
N THR A 11 -17.96 -10.24 -45.03
CA THR A 11 -18.48 -8.93 -44.65
C THR A 11 -18.22 -8.64 -43.17
N LEU A 12 -18.31 -9.62 -42.28
CA LEU A 12 -18.00 -9.44 -40.85
C LEU A 12 -16.50 -9.11 -40.65
N ALA A 13 -15.60 -9.79 -41.37
CA ALA A 13 -14.16 -9.52 -41.31
C ALA A 13 -13.79 -8.11 -41.82
N VAL A 14 -14.47 -7.63 -42.88
CA VAL A 14 -14.26 -6.29 -43.40
C VAL A 14 -14.77 -5.21 -42.43
N VAL A 15 -15.90 -5.43 -41.77
CA VAL A 15 -16.45 -4.50 -40.77
C VAL A 15 -15.56 -4.46 -39.54
N LEU A 16 -15.02 -5.60 -39.08
CA LEU A 16 -14.10 -5.66 -37.95
C LEU A 16 -12.77 -4.98 -38.27
N ALA A 17 -12.20 -5.21 -39.46
CA ALA A 17 -10.99 -4.53 -39.90
C ALA A 17 -11.17 -3.03 -40.04
N ALA A 18 -12.31 -2.56 -40.54
CA ALA A 18 -12.62 -1.13 -40.62
C ALA A 18 -12.83 -0.47 -39.25
N SER A 19 -13.36 -1.20 -38.25
CA SER A 19 -13.50 -0.69 -36.88
C SER A 19 -12.16 -0.63 -36.17
N ILE A 20 -11.27 -1.61 -36.37
CA ILE A 20 -9.90 -1.61 -35.83
C ILE A 20 -9.07 -0.46 -36.45
N ALA A 21 -9.14 -0.29 -37.77
CA ALA A 21 -8.46 0.81 -38.47
C ALA A 21 -8.95 2.19 -37.97
N ARG A 22 -10.26 2.34 -37.76
CA ARG A 22 -10.83 3.58 -37.22
C ARG A 22 -10.41 3.83 -35.75
N ALA A 23 -10.33 2.79 -34.94
CA ALA A 23 -9.82 2.89 -33.59
C ALA A 23 -8.35 3.27 -33.56
N GLN A 24 -7.52 2.71 -34.47
CA GLN A 24 -6.13 3.09 -34.63
C GLN A 24 -5.97 4.54 -35.10
N GLU A 25 -6.72 4.97 -36.13
CA GLU A 25 -6.72 6.38 -36.56
C GLU A 25 -7.16 7.35 -35.46
N THR A 26 -8.13 6.95 -34.62
CA THR A 26 -8.56 7.77 -33.47
C THR A 26 -7.48 7.83 -32.39
N ILE A 27 -6.80 6.73 -32.11
CA ILE A 27 -5.68 6.69 -31.16
C ILE A 27 -4.48 7.49 -31.70
N GLU A 28 -4.14 7.37 -32.98
CA GLU A 28 -3.09 8.16 -33.62
C GLU A 28 -3.43 9.65 -33.67
N ALA A 29 -4.71 10.02 -33.91
CA ALA A 29 -5.17 11.41 -33.86
C ALA A 29 -5.13 11.99 -32.43
N ILE A 30 -5.46 11.17 -31.41
CA ILE A 30 -5.35 11.56 -29.99
C ILE A 30 -3.88 11.73 -29.60
N LEU A 31 -3.00 10.82 -30.03
CA LEU A 31 -1.56 10.89 -29.78
C LEU A 31 -0.89 12.05 -30.54
N ALA A 32 -1.37 12.37 -31.76
CA ALA A 32 -0.88 13.50 -32.54
C ALA A 32 -1.39 14.87 -32.03
N ALA A 33 -2.48 14.89 -31.25
CA ALA A 33 -2.99 16.10 -30.60
C ALA A 33 -2.24 16.47 -29.31
N GLU A 34 -1.38 15.56 -28.80
CA GLU A 34 -0.54 15.85 -27.64
C GLU A 34 0.73 16.59 -28.08
N ASP A 35 1.01 17.70 -27.42
CA ASP A 35 2.24 18.49 -27.67
C ASP A 35 3.48 17.59 -27.44
N PRO A 36 4.29 17.33 -28.52
CA PRO A 36 5.47 16.49 -28.43
C PRO A 36 6.49 16.98 -27.41
N ALA A 37 6.58 18.29 -27.20
CA ALA A 37 7.48 18.89 -26.22
C ALA A 37 7.03 18.56 -24.78
N LEU A 38 5.73 18.57 -24.50
CA LEU A 38 5.21 18.14 -23.19
C LEU A 38 5.40 16.64 -22.94
N GLN A 39 5.35 15.81 -23.98
CA GLN A 39 5.65 14.38 -23.85
C GLN A 39 7.13 14.13 -23.48
N GLU A 40 8.06 14.87 -24.11
CA GLU A 40 9.49 14.81 -23.77
C GLU A 40 9.73 15.24 -22.32
N ILE A 41 9.14 16.35 -21.90
CA ILE A 41 9.22 16.84 -20.51
C ILE A 41 8.68 15.80 -19.52
N GLU A 42 7.55 15.18 -19.82
CA GLU A 42 6.99 14.12 -18.99
C GLU A 42 7.90 12.87 -18.90
N ALA A 43 8.59 12.54 -20.01
CA ALA A 43 9.58 11.45 -20.02
C ALA A 43 10.79 11.78 -19.12
N LEU A 44 11.30 13.03 -19.15
CA LEU A 44 12.39 13.48 -18.28
C LEU A 44 11.97 13.43 -16.80
N ILE A 45 10.75 13.89 -16.47
CA ILE A 45 10.22 13.80 -15.10
C ILE A 45 10.14 12.34 -14.63
N ARG A 46 9.69 11.42 -15.50
CA ARG A 46 9.68 9.97 -15.20
C ARG A 46 11.09 9.39 -15.01
N ALA A 47 12.08 9.92 -15.73
CA ALA A 47 13.51 9.58 -15.58
C ALA A 47 14.15 10.22 -14.34
N GLN A 48 13.39 10.95 -13.51
CA GLN A 48 13.86 11.70 -12.34
C GLN A 48 14.81 12.86 -12.67
N GLU A 49 14.73 13.40 -13.88
CA GLU A 49 15.40 14.60 -14.29
C GLU A 49 14.44 15.80 -14.15
N PHE A 50 14.69 16.67 -13.17
CA PHE A 50 13.69 17.69 -12.80
C PHE A 50 14.12 19.12 -13.14
N ASP A 51 15.41 19.42 -13.19
CA ASP A 51 15.88 20.81 -13.29
C ASP A 51 15.49 21.47 -14.61
N TYR A 52 15.75 20.81 -15.73
CA TYR A 52 15.35 21.30 -17.04
C TYR A 52 13.83 21.37 -17.22
N PRO A 53 13.05 20.32 -16.88
CA PRO A 53 11.58 20.40 -16.91
C PRO A 53 11.00 21.59 -16.13
N ILE A 54 11.51 21.88 -14.94
CA ILE A 54 11.02 22.98 -14.12
C ILE A 54 11.21 24.32 -14.85
N LEU A 55 12.40 24.58 -15.38
CA LEU A 55 12.70 25.84 -16.09
C LEU A 55 11.86 25.96 -17.35
N TRP A 56 11.82 24.91 -18.16
CA TRP A 56 11.05 24.91 -19.42
C TRP A 56 9.55 25.10 -19.17
N LEU A 57 8.96 24.38 -18.19
CA LEU A 57 7.53 24.51 -17.87
C LEU A 57 7.18 25.90 -17.34
N GLN A 58 8.05 26.52 -16.54
CA GLN A 58 7.85 27.90 -16.09
C GLN A 58 7.81 28.88 -17.28
N GLU A 59 8.72 28.73 -18.22
CA GLU A 59 8.76 29.58 -19.42
C GLU A 59 7.51 29.39 -20.31
N GLN A 60 7.05 28.13 -20.48
CA GLN A 60 5.82 27.83 -21.24
C GLN A 60 4.58 28.43 -20.57
N ILE A 61 4.46 28.28 -19.24
CA ILE A 61 3.34 28.86 -18.47
C ILE A 61 3.31 30.38 -18.68
N GLU A 62 4.46 31.09 -18.55
CA GLU A 62 4.55 32.51 -18.78
C GLU A 62 4.25 32.90 -20.24
N ALA A 63 4.62 32.07 -21.21
CA ALA A 63 4.33 32.31 -22.61
C ALA A 63 2.83 32.27 -22.91
N VAL A 64 2.13 31.21 -22.38
CA VAL A 64 0.66 31.11 -22.53
C VAL A 64 -0.05 32.27 -21.82
N GLU A 65 0.37 32.65 -20.61
CA GLU A 65 -0.22 33.78 -19.89
C GLU A 65 -0.07 35.11 -20.60
N ARG A 66 1.04 35.34 -21.34
CA ARG A 66 1.27 36.54 -22.14
C ARG A 66 0.48 36.56 -23.44
N SER A 67 0.28 35.39 -24.07
CA SER A 67 -0.40 35.27 -25.37
C SER A 67 -1.93 35.16 -25.26
N SER A 68 -2.41 34.64 -24.15
CA SER A 68 -3.84 34.41 -23.87
C SER A 68 -4.24 35.08 -22.55
N HIS A 69 -4.57 34.30 -21.55
CA HIS A 69 -4.93 34.77 -20.19
C HIS A 69 -4.63 33.73 -19.12
N ARG A 70 -4.58 34.18 -17.86
CA ARG A 70 -4.23 33.34 -16.70
C ARG A 70 -5.22 32.21 -16.39
N TYR A 71 -6.37 32.13 -17.03
CA TYR A 71 -7.41 31.12 -16.89
C TYR A 71 -7.49 30.18 -18.09
N ASP A 72 -6.52 30.24 -18.99
CA ASP A 72 -6.47 29.40 -20.17
C ASP A 72 -6.38 27.90 -19.79
N PRO A 73 -7.25 27.02 -20.34
CA PRO A 73 -7.20 25.59 -20.07
C PRO A 73 -5.88 24.93 -20.51
N GLU A 74 -5.15 25.50 -21.49
CA GLU A 74 -3.84 25.01 -21.91
C GLU A 74 -2.80 25.05 -20.79
N LEU A 75 -3.01 25.85 -19.74
CA LEU A 75 -2.15 25.90 -18.55
C LEU A 75 -2.30 24.70 -17.63
N ILE A 76 -3.39 23.92 -17.71
CA ILE A 76 -3.68 22.84 -16.76
C ILE A 76 -2.58 21.76 -16.79
N ARG A 77 -2.20 21.28 -17.99
CA ARG A 77 -1.18 20.24 -18.15
C ARG A 77 0.23 20.73 -17.76
N PRO A 78 0.73 21.88 -18.25
CA PRO A 78 2.02 22.42 -17.82
C PRO A 78 2.12 22.65 -16.31
N LEU A 79 1.07 23.18 -15.67
CA LEU A 79 1.03 23.37 -14.22
C LEU A 79 1.07 22.03 -13.47
N THR A 80 0.34 21.03 -13.97
CA THR A 80 0.35 19.69 -13.36
C THR A 80 1.75 19.08 -13.45
N LEU A 81 2.41 19.13 -14.61
CA LEU A 81 3.76 18.61 -14.81
C LEU A 81 4.81 19.38 -13.98
N LEU A 82 4.66 20.73 -13.88
CA LEU A 82 5.52 21.53 -13.00
C LEU A 82 5.37 21.12 -11.54
N GLY A 83 4.14 20.81 -11.11
CA GLY A 83 3.87 20.22 -9.79
C GLY A 83 4.55 18.87 -9.63
N ASP A 84 4.47 17.97 -10.63
CA ASP A 84 5.11 16.65 -10.61
C ASP A 84 6.64 16.76 -10.50
N ALA A 85 7.27 17.67 -11.28
CA ALA A 85 8.71 17.91 -11.24
C ALA A 85 9.17 18.46 -9.88
N LYS A 86 8.44 19.43 -9.30
CA LYS A 86 8.74 19.97 -7.97
C LYS A 86 8.55 18.92 -6.87
N ALA A 87 7.49 18.12 -6.93
CA ALA A 87 7.27 17.03 -6.00
C ALA A 87 8.40 15.99 -6.06
N GLY A 88 8.89 15.67 -7.28
CA GLY A 88 10.04 14.80 -7.49
C GLY A 88 11.32 15.31 -6.84
N LYS A 89 11.53 16.63 -6.81
CA LYS A 89 12.64 17.29 -6.08
C LYS A 89 12.41 17.39 -4.56
N GLY A 90 11.23 17.04 -4.07
CA GLY A 90 10.86 17.20 -2.66
C GLY A 90 10.33 18.60 -2.30
N ASP A 91 10.14 19.50 -3.27
CA ASP A 91 9.46 20.78 -3.07
C ASP A 91 7.92 20.57 -3.11
N PHE A 92 7.41 19.91 -2.07
CA PHE A 92 5.98 19.65 -1.95
C PHE A 92 5.11 20.91 -1.82
N PRO A 93 5.51 21.95 -1.07
CA PRO A 93 4.75 23.20 -1.05
C PRO A 93 4.61 23.83 -2.43
N GLY A 94 5.72 23.96 -3.18
CA GLY A 94 5.69 24.47 -4.53
C GLY A 94 4.92 23.60 -5.52
N ALA A 95 4.88 22.26 -5.30
CA ALA A 95 4.05 21.35 -6.07
C ALA A 95 2.56 21.59 -5.81
N LEU A 96 2.16 21.71 -4.53
CA LEU A 96 0.77 21.97 -4.13
C LEU A 96 0.23 23.30 -4.68
N ASP A 97 1.05 24.35 -4.73
CA ASP A 97 0.65 25.62 -5.35
C ASP A 97 0.31 25.44 -6.83
N ASN A 98 1.10 24.67 -7.58
CA ASN A 98 0.86 24.41 -8.99
C ASN A 98 -0.36 23.48 -9.20
N TYR A 99 -0.49 22.41 -8.42
CA TYR A 99 -1.67 21.53 -8.48
C TYR A 99 -2.95 22.29 -8.13
N GLY A 100 -2.94 23.08 -7.05
CA GLY A 100 -4.10 23.88 -6.65
C GLY A 100 -4.54 24.86 -7.74
N ARG A 101 -3.57 25.47 -8.45
CA ARG A 101 -3.86 26.31 -9.60
C ARG A 101 -4.45 25.52 -10.77
N ALA A 102 -3.88 24.34 -11.09
CA ALA A 102 -4.39 23.46 -12.15
C ALA A 102 -5.81 22.97 -11.85
N VAL A 103 -6.11 22.57 -10.60
CA VAL A 103 -7.46 22.21 -10.14
C VAL A 103 -8.42 23.40 -10.30
N HIS A 104 -7.99 24.60 -9.92
CA HIS A 104 -8.81 25.80 -10.08
C HIS A 104 -9.16 26.07 -11.55
N LEU A 105 -8.19 25.95 -12.45
CA LEU A 105 -8.40 26.12 -13.90
C LEU A 105 -9.35 25.06 -14.46
N SER A 106 -9.20 23.78 -14.05
CA SER A 106 -10.13 22.73 -14.44
C SER A 106 -11.56 23.07 -14.01
N ARG A 107 -11.75 23.55 -12.76
CA ARG A 107 -13.07 23.96 -12.26
C ARG A 107 -13.67 25.14 -13.00
N VAL A 108 -12.86 26.11 -13.38
CA VAL A 108 -13.31 27.30 -14.14
C VAL A 108 -13.75 26.92 -15.55
N ASN A 109 -13.01 26.01 -16.20
CA ASN A 109 -13.26 25.63 -17.59
C ASN A 109 -14.27 24.51 -17.75
N ASP A 110 -14.18 23.47 -16.90
CA ASP A 110 -14.97 22.22 -17.05
C ASP A 110 -16.13 22.14 -16.06
N GLY A 111 -16.12 22.97 -15.00
CA GLY A 111 -17.13 22.99 -13.95
C GLY A 111 -16.63 22.42 -12.61
N LEU A 112 -17.36 22.77 -11.54
CA LEU A 112 -16.94 22.47 -10.15
C LEU A 112 -16.79 20.98 -9.84
N VAL A 113 -17.56 20.13 -10.50
CA VAL A 113 -17.58 18.68 -10.27
C VAL A 113 -17.10 17.89 -11.49
N ALA A 114 -16.32 18.53 -12.38
CA ALA A 114 -15.75 17.83 -13.53
C ALA A 114 -14.73 16.77 -13.12
N SER A 115 -14.76 15.62 -13.79
CA SER A 115 -13.85 14.50 -13.51
C SER A 115 -12.39 14.80 -13.92
N SER A 116 -12.17 15.77 -14.83
CA SER A 116 -10.84 16.20 -15.29
C SER A 116 -9.91 16.66 -14.14
N GLN A 117 -10.46 17.16 -13.03
CA GLN A 117 -9.67 17.56 -11.87
C GLN A 117 -9.15 16.40 -11.02
N ILE A 118 -9.76 15.21 -11.09
CA ILE A 118 -9.48 14.08 -10.18
C ILE A 118 -8.01 13.63 -10.21
N PRO A 119 -7.36 13.44 -11.38
CA PRO A 119 -5.95 13.07 -11.41
C PRO A 119 -5.03 14.08 -10.73
N ILE A 120 -5.40 15.37 -10.74
CA ILE A 120 -4.64 16.45 -10.11
C ILE A 120 -4.86 16.43 -8.60
N VAL A 121 -6.10 16.21 -8.15
CA VAL A 121 -6.44 16.09 -6.72
C VAL A 121 -5.73 14.91 -6.08
N TYR A 122 -5.57 13.78 -6.78
CA TYR A 122 -4.76 12.65 -6.28
C TYR A 122 -3.27 13.00 -6.14
N ARG A 123 -2.73 13.87 -7.01
CA ARG A 123 -1.36 14.40 -6.87
C ARG A 123 -1.23 15.29 -5.64
N GLU A 124 -2.24 16.16 -5.37
CA GLU A 124 -2.29 16.94 -4.13
C GLU A 124 -2.27 16.02 -2.90
N ALA A 125 -3.13 14.99 -2.87
CA ALA A 125 -3.18 14.01 -1.78
C ALA A 125 -1.82 13.32 -1.56
N LYS A 126 -1.17 12.89 -2.65
CA LYS A 126 0.15 12.25 -2.60
C LYS A 126 1.24 13.19 -2.04
N ALA A 127 1.25 14.46 -2.45
CA ALA A 127 2.19 15.46 -1.94
C ALA A 127 1.96 15.74 -0.44
N LEU A 128 0.71 15.90 -0.02
CA LEU A 128 0.33 16.07 1.38
C LEU A 128 0.72 14.87 2.24
N LYS A 129 0.50 13.63 1.76
CA LYS A 129 0.95 12.40 2.40
C LYS A 129 2.48 12.39 2.60
N ALA A 130 3.24 12.80 1.57
CA ALA A 130 4.70 12.86 1.65
C ALA A 130 5.19 13.89 2.68
N MET A 131 4.45 14.98 2.89
CA MET A 131 4.69 15.96 3.96
C MET A 131 4.27 15.47 5.36
N GLY A 132 3.56 14.33 5.46
CA GLY A 132 2.99 13.81 6.69
C GLY A 132 1.66 14.47 7.10
N ASP A 133 1.07 15.32 6.25
CA ASP A 133 -0.24 15.94 6.50
C ASP A 133 -1.36 15.01 6.04
N TYR A 134 -1.54 13.92 6.79
CA TYR A 134 -2.55 12.89 6.49
C TYR A 134 -3.98 13.41 6.55
N ALA A 135 -4.26 14.43 7.37
CA ALA A 135 -5.59 14.99 7.48
C ALA A 135 -6.00 15.69 6.17
N LYS A 136 -5.16 16.59 5.65
CA LYS A 136 -5.45 17.24 4.38
C LYS A 136 -5.37 16.27 3.19
N ALA A 137 -4.48 15.28 3.23
CA ALA A 137 -4.46 14.24 2.21
C ALA A 137 -5.80 13.48 2.16
N ASN A 138 -6.36 13.12 3.34
CA ASN A 138 -7.67 12.49 3.44
C ASN A 138 -8.80 13.35 2.85
N ASP A 139 -8.80 14.67 3.13
CA ASP A 139 -9.76 15.60 2.55
C ASP A 139 -9.71 15.61 1.01
N ARG A 140 -8.51 15.47 0.41
CA ARG A 140 -8.35 15.40 -1.05
C ARG A 140 -8.87 14.08 -1.61
N GLU A 141 -8.55 12.96 -0.98
CA GLU A 141 -9.02 11.63 -1.39
C GLU A 141 -10.56 11.53 -1.34
N GLU A 142 -11.15 11.99 -0.25
CA GLU A 142 -12.61 12.05 -0.09
C GLU A 142 -13.26 13.00 -1.10
N TYR A 143 -12.62 14.14 -1.38
CA TYR A 143 -13.12 15.07 -2.37
C TYR A 143 -13.10 14.47 -3.78
N ALA A 144 -12.04 13.78 -4.18
CA ALA A 144 -11.98 13.10 -5.47
C ALA A 144 -13.11 12.08 -5.62
N TYR A 145 -13.34 11.28 -4.57
CA TYR A 145 -14.43 10.33 -4.53
C TYR A 145 -15.82 11.01 -4.59
N HIS A 146 -16.00 12.12 -3.90
CA HIS A 146 -17.22 12.93 -3.96
C HIS A 146 -17.51 13.39 -5.39
N VAL A 147 -16.51 13.89 -6.12
CA VAL A 147 -16.65 14.28 -7.54
C VAL A 147 -17.09 13.08 -8.36
N LEU A 148 -16.45 11.91 -8.22
CA LEU A 148 -16.84 10.70 -8.94
C LEU A 148 -18.28 10.28 -8.69
N THR A 149 -18.77 10.40 -7.45
CA THR A 149 -20.17 10.06 -7.11
C THR A 149 -21.19 11.04 -7.67
N HIS A 150 -20.77 12.25 -8.06
CA HIS A 150 -21.62 13.20 -8.78
C HIS A 150 -21.68 12.94 -10.28
N VAL A 151 -20.58 12.47 -10.85
CA VAL A 151 -20.47 12.14 -12.28
C VAL A 151 -21.18 10.84 -12.60
N HIS A 152 -21.02 9.83 -11.73
CA HIS A 152 -21.53 8.48 -11.93
C HIS A 152 -22.70 8.19 -10.99
N GLY A 153 -23.65 7.39 -11.47
CA GLY A 153 -24.77 6.93 -10.64
C GLY A 153 -24.30 5.97 -9.53
N PRO A 154 -25.13 5.75 -8.50
CA PRO A 154 -24.75 4.99 -7.30
C PRO A 154 -24.39 3.52 -7.58
N TYR A 155 -24.82 2.97 -8.70
CA TYR A 155 -24.56 1.58 -9.13
C TYR A 155 -23.80 1.49 -10.45
N ASP A 156 -23.22 2.61 -10.89
CA ASP A 156 -22.41 2.66 -12.10
C ASP A 156 -21.07 1.93 -11.86
N GLN A 157 -20.69 1.06 -12.81
CA GLN A 157 -19.43 0.32 -12.72
C GLN A 157 -18.19 1.21 -12.85
N GLU A 158 -18.30 2.35 -13.55
CA GLU A 158 -17.21 3.32 -13.67
C GLU A 158 -16.83 3.93 -12.32
N LEU A 159 -17.72 3.91 -11.34
CA LEU A 159 -17.43 4.33 -9.97
C LEU A 159 -16.48 3.36 -9.25
N LEU A 160 -16.35 2.10 -9.66
CA LEU A 160 -15.55 1.09 -8.96
C LEU A 160 -14.07 1.50 -8.78
N ALA A 161 -13.47 2.12 -9.78
CA ALA A 161 -12.09 2.58 -9.68
C ALA A 161 -11.91 3.57 -8.52
N GLY A 162 -12.81 4.53 -8.36
CA GLY A 162 -12.80 5.49 -7.25
C GLY A 162 -13.13 4.85 -5.90
N VAL A 163 -14.06 3.89 -5.89
CA VAL A 163 -14.38 3.10 -4.68
C VAL A 163 -13.16 2.35 -4.18
N TYR A 164 -12.45 1.65 -5.06
CA TYR A 164 -11.23 0.91 -4.69
C TYR A 164 -10.11 1.85 -4.26
N HIS A 165 -9.90 2.95 -4.98
CA HIS A 165 -8.86 3.93 -4.64
C HIS A 165 -9.03 4.47 -3.21
N LEU A 166 -10.24 4.95 -2.86
CA LEU A 166 -10.52 5.44 -1.51
C LEU A 166 -10.50 4.32 -0.46
N ALA A 167 -10.95 3.10 -0.80
CA ALA A 167 -10.89 1.95 0.10
C ALA A 167 -9.45 1.53 0.42
N ASP A 168 -8.57 1.58 -0.57
CA ASP A 168 -7.13 1.31 -0.38
C ASP A 168 -6.47 2.40 0.47
N TRP A 169 -6.78 3.68 0.21
CA TRP A 169 -6.36 4.78 1.06
C TRP A 169 -6.75 4.59 2.53
N TYR A 170 -8.02 4.28 2.78
CA TYR A 170 -8.49 4.02 4.14
C TYR A 170 -7.85 2.78 4.77
N SER A 171 -7.54 1.75 3.98
CA SER A 171 -6.82 0.57 4.46
C SER A 171 -5.39 0.91 4.87
N GLU A 172 -4.68 1.73 4.11
CA GLU A 172 -3.33 2.21 4.39
C GLU A 172 -3.27 3.13 5.62
N THR A 173 -4.28 3.99 5.77
CA THR A 173 -4.39 4.94 6.90
C THR A 173 -5.11 4.35 8.11
N HIS A 174 -5.39 3.03 8.10
CA HIS A 174 -6.03 2.27 9.18
C HIS A 174 -7.47 2.69 9.54
N HIS A 175 -8.18 3.36 8.63
CA HIS A 175 -9.62 3.58 8.72
C HIS A 175 -10.39 2.32 8.28
N ILE A 176 -10.16 1.21 8.98
CA ILE A 176 -10.55 -0.15 8.55
C ILE A 176 -12.05 -0.29 8.31
N TYR A 177 -12.89 0.34 9.12
CA TYR A 177 -14.34 0.26 8.96
C TYR A 177 -14.84 1.04 7.74
N SER A 178 -14.26 2.22 7.47
CA SER A 178 -14.55 3.00 6.26
C SER A 178 -14.11 2.26 5.01
N ALA A 179 -12.91 1.66 5.03
CA ALA A 179 -12.41 0.83 3.93
C ALA A 179 -13.37 -0.34 3.66
N ARG A 180 -13.80 -1.05 4.71
CA ARG A 180 -14.75 -2.16 4.59
C ARG A 180 -16.06 -1.74 3.95
N GLY A 181 -16.64 -0.62 4.40
CA GLY A 181 -17.87 -0.08 3.83
C GLY A 181 -17.77 0.22 2.33
N LEU A 182 -16.59 0.68 1.87
CA LEU A 182 -16.35 0.89 0.44
C LEU A 182 -16.20 -0.42 -0.33
N TYR A 183 -15.51 -1.44 0.20
CA TYR A 183 -15.46 -2.75 -0.46
C TYR A 183 -16.83 -3.43 -0.50
N GLU A 184 -17.66 -3.29 0.55
CA GLU A 184 -19.07 -3.72 0.54
C GLU A 184 -19.88 -2.96 -0.52
N ARG A 185 -19.64 -1.65 -0.68
CA ARG A 185 -20.22 -0.86 -1.76
C ARG A 185 -19.80 -1.38 -3.13
N ALA A 186 -18.53 -1.75 -3.33
CA ALA A 186 -18.07 -2.36 -4.59
C ALA A 186 -18.82 -3.66 -4.88
N VAL A 187 -19.01 -4.54 -3.89
CA VAL A 187 -19.82 -5.76 -4.06
C VAL A 187 -21.25 -5.43 -4.43
N ASN A 188 -21.87 -4.40 -3.83
CA ASN A 188 -23.22 -3.98 -4.13
C ASN A 188 -23.36 -3.45 -5.58
N ILE A 189 -22.39 -2.65 -6.06
CA ILE A 189 -22.34 -2.19 -7.45
C ILE A 189 -22.25 -3.38 -8.40
N LEU A 190 -21.35 -4.32 -8.13
CA LEU A 190 -21.17 -5.51 -8.94
C LEU A 190 -22.42 -6.42 -8.94
N THR A 191 -23.10 -6.53 -7.78
CA THR A 191 -24.35 -7.27 -7.65
C THR A 191 -25.45 -6.65 -8.48
N ALA A 192 -25.62 -5.34 -8.44
CA ALA A 192 -26.61 -4.62 -9.23
C ALA A 192 -26.37 -4.80 -10.75
N ASN A 193 -25.14 -5.07 -11.15
CA ASN A 193 -24.74 -5.33 -12.54
C ASN A 193 -24.58 -6.82 -12.88
N SER A 194 -25.04 -7.74 -12.01
CA SER A 194 -24.93 -9.20 -12.18
C SER A 194 -23.49 -9.71 -12.35
N LYS A 195 -22.49 -9.00 -11.77
CA LYS A 195 -21.06 -9.31 -11.85
C LYS A 195 -20.44 -9.76 -10.53
N GLN A 196 -21.23 -10.03 -9.49
CA GLN A 196 -20.73 -10.42 -8.16
C GLN A 196 -19.97 -11.74 -8.13
N THR A 197 -20.14 -12.59 -9.14
CA THR A 197 -19.43 -13.87 -9.31
C THR A 197 -18.42 -13.84 -10.46
N SER A 198 -18.19 -12.69 -11.07
CA SER A 198 -17.19 -12.52 -12.11
C SER A 198 -15.80 -12.21 -11.55
N VAL A 199 -14.77 -12.39 -12.34
CA VAL A 199 -13.37 -12.08 -11.99
C VAL A 199 -13.22 -10.62 -11.54
N SER A 200 -14.02 -9.69 -12.06
CA SER A 200 -14.04 -8.28 -11.66
C SER A 200 -14.46 -8.04 -10.20
N ALA A 201 -15.06 -9.02 -9.52
CA ALA A 201 -15.45 -8.92 -8.12
C ALA A 201 -14.32 -9.31 -7.14
N ILE A 202 -13.26 -9.95 -7.63
CA ILE A 202 -12.15 -10.42 -6.79
C ILE A 202 -11.53 -9.30 -5.96
N PRO A 203 -11.20 -8.11 -6.51
CA PRO A 203 -10.62 -7.02 -5.72
C PRO A 203 -11.47 -6.59 -4.53
N ALA A 204 -12.80 -6.62 -4.66
CA ALA A 204 -13.71 -6.29 -3.56
C ALA A 204 -13.62 -7.33 -2.43
N TYR A 205 -13.63 -8.63 -2.77
CA TYR A 205 -13.52 -9.70 -1.78
C TYR A 205 -12.13 -9.77 -1.14
N GLU A 206 -11.05 -9.51 -1.89
CA GLU A 206 -9.68 -9.37 -1.34
C GLU A 206 -9.60 -8.21 -0.35
N GLY A 207 -10.18 -7.06 -0.69
CA GLY A 207 -10.28 -5.91 0.19
C GLY A 207 -11.05 -6.24 1.48
N LEU A 208 -12.19 -6.91 1.38
CA LEU A 208 -12.96 -7.36 2.54
C LEU A 208 -12.13 -8.30 3.44
N ALA A 209 -11.52 -9.35 2.88
CA ALA A 209 -10.66 -10.26 3.63
C ALA A 209 -9.50 -9.52 4.32
N ARG A 210 -8.85 -8.59 3.60
CA ARG A 210 -7.77 -7.73 4.13
C ARG A 210 -8.25 -6.89 5.32
N THR A 211 -9.43 -6.24 5.22
CA THR A 211 -9.96 -5.41 6.32
C THR A 211 -10.29 -6.24 7.57
N TYR A 212 -10.86 -7.44 7.42
CA TYR A 212 -11.11 -8.35 8.54
C TYR A 212 -9.81 -8.85 9.17
N ARG A 213 -8.75 -9.09 8.37
CA ARG A 213 -7.42 -9.43 8.86
C ARG A 213 -6.80 -8.28 9.64
N LEU A 214 -6.81 -7.06 9.10
CA LEU A 214 -6.24 -5.88 9.76
C LEU A 214 -6.95 -5.53 11.07
N GLU A 215 -8.25 -5.72 11.14
CA GLU A 215 -9.02 -5.54 12.37
C GLU A 215 -8.57 -6.50 13.48
N ARG A 216 -8.33 -7.77 13.15
CA ARG A 216 -7.91 -8.79 14.13
C ARG A 216 -6.41 -8.79 14.39
N PHE A 217 -5.62 -8.46 13.39
CA PHE A 217 -4.16 -8.49 13.38
C PHE A 217 -3.61 -7.12 12.91
N PRO A 218 -3.75 -6.07 13.73
CA PRO A 218 -3.25 -4.74 13.37
C PRO A 218 -1.72 -4.77 13.29
N PRO A 219 -1.11 -4.10 12.26
CA PRO A 219 0.33 -4.15 12.03
C PRO A 219 1.16 -3.44 13.10
N PHE A 220 0.51 -2.61 13.93
CA PHE A 220 1.18 -1.87 15.00
C PHE A 220 0.57 -2.22 16.37
N TYR A 221 1.39 -2.16 17.42
CA TYR A 221 0.84 -1.91 18.73
C TYR A 221 0.17 -0.54 18.69
N ALA A 222 -1.12 -0.51 19.01
CA ALA A 222 -1.87 0.74 19.07
C ALA A 222 -1.10 1.76 19.90
N SER A 223 -0.41 2.68 19.26
CA SER A 223 0.13 3.86 19.87
C SER A 223 0.54 4.91 18.85
N SER A 224 0.16 6.06 19.14
CA SER A 224 0.73 7.40 19.04
C SER A 224 0.59 8.19 17.75
N ALA A 225 0.75 7.68 16.57
CA ALA A 225 0.62 8.52 15.37
C ALA A 225 -0.80 8.50 14.77
N PHE A 226 -1.53 7.40 14.97
CA PHE A 226 -2.88 7.18 14.44
C PHE A 226 -3.94 7.03 15.54
N ALA A 227 -3.55 7.04 16.81
CA ALA A 227 -4.47 6.87 17.94
C ALA A 227 -5.46 8.03 18.13
N GLU A 228 -5.15 9.21 17.58
CA GLU A 228 -6.08 10.36 17.58
C GLU A 228 -7.21 10.18 16.55
N VAL A 229 -7.01 9.33 15.54
CA VAL A 229 -7.96 9.13 14.43
C VAL A 229 -8.76 7.83 14.58
N THR A 230 -8.27 6.84 15.35
CA THR A 230 -8.97 5.57 15.58
C THR A 230 -9.17 5.31 17.08
N PRO A 231 -10.36 5.59 17.61
CA PRO A 231 -10.69 5.12 18.96
C PRO A 231 -10.81 3.59 18.95
N THR A 232 -9.99 2.93 19.74
CA THR A 232 -10.25 1.57 20.24
C THR A 232 -9.66 0.38 19.51
N TYR A 233 -8.34 0.28 19.37
CA TYR A 233 -7.70 -1.02 19.15
C TYR A 233 -7.73 -1.98 20.37
N THR A 234 -8.19 -1.54 21.52
CA THR A 234 -8.23 -2.36 22.76
C THR A 234 -9.31 -3.45 22.74
N SER A 235 -10.32 -3.36 21.87
CA SER A 235 -11.39 -4.35 21.76
C SER A 235 -11.25 -5.37 20.63
N SER A 236 -10.25 -5.22 19.75
CA SER A 236 -10.08 -6.08 18.55
C SER A 236 -9.90 -7.56 18.86
N LEU A 237 -9.38 -7.90 20.04
CA LEU A 237 -9.21 -9.29 20.45
C LEU A 237 -10.53 -10.05 20.69
N SER A 238 -11.63 -9.34 20.91
CA SER A 238 -12.95 -9.93 21.15
C SER A 238 -13.83 -10.04 19.90
N VAL A 239 -13.45 -9.39 18.80
CA VAL A 239 -14.24 -9.40 17.56
C VAL A 239 -14.06 -10.71 16.82
N ASN A 240 -15.15 -11.46 16.66
CA ASN A 240 -15.17 -12.69 15.86
C ASN A 240 -15.47 -12.39 14.40
N ASN A 241 -14.47 -11.87 13.68
CA ASN A 241 -14.53 -11.59 12.24
C ASN A 241 -14.04 -12.75 11.35
N PHE A 242 -13.63 -13.87 11.96
CA PHE A 242 -13.17 -15.06 11.25
C PHE A 242 -14.14 -15.54 10.15
N PRO A 243 -15.47 -15.73 10.42
CA PRO A 243 -16.38 -16.26 9.40
C PRO A 243 -16.59 -15.29 8.22
N ALA A 244 -16.46 -13.98 8.46
CA ALA A 244 -16.67 -12.99 7.40
C ALA A 244 -15.49 -12.99 6.41
N GLY A 245 -14.25 -13.00 6.91
CA GLY A 245 -13.07 -13.11 6.07
C GLY A 245 -12.97 -14.48 5.38
N GLU A 246 -13.34 -15.56 6.06
CA GLU A 246 -13.43 -16.90 5.46
C GLU A 246 -14.38 -16.90 4.26
N ARG A 247 -15.58 -16.33 4.38
CA ARG A 247 -16.54 -16.22 3.27
C ARG A 247 -15.98 -15.42 2.09
N ALA A 248 -15.33 -14.29 2.34
CA ALA A 248 -14.73 -13.50 1.29
C ALA A 248 -13.67 -14.29 0.49
N LEU A 249 -12.79 -15.01 1.17
CA LEU A 249 -11.78 -15.86 0.52
C LEU A 249 -12.39 -17.05 -0.22
N GLN A 250 -13.46 -17.65 0.32
CA GLN A 250 -14.20 -18.72 -0.35
C GLN A 250 -14.90 -18.21 -1.64
N GLN A 251 -15.42 -16.99 -1.64
CA GLN A 251 -15.97 -16.39 -2.87
C GLN A 251 -14.89 -16.21 -3.95
N ILE A 252 -13.69 -15.77 -3.60
CA ILE A 252 -12.57 -15.67 -4.55
C ILE A 252 -12.25 -17.04 -5.16
N ILE A 253 -12.15 -18.08 -4.33
CA ILE A 253 -11.90 -19.46 -4.81
C ILE A 253 -13.00 -19.94 -5.73
N GLN A 254 -14.26 -19.67 -5.39
CA GLN A 254 -15.41 -20.05 -6.23
C GLN A 254 -15.34 -19.34 -7.57
N ILE A 255 -15.15 -18.02 -7.60
CA ILE A 255 -15.01 -17.22 -8.83
C ILE A 255 -13.88 -17.77 -9.71
N ARG A 256 -12.73 -18.11 -9.12
CA ARG A 256 -11.59 -18.66 -9.86
C ARG A 256 -11.87 -20.05 -10.44
N ARG A 257 -12.66 -20.89 -9.75
CA ARG A 257 -13.07 -22.22 -10.24
C ARG A 257 -14.09 -22.16 -11.36
N GLU A 258 -14.97 -21.17 -11.34
CA GLU A 258 -16.05 -20.99 -12.31
C GLU A 258 -15.65 -20.10 -13.49
N SER A 259 -14.41 -19.57 -13.49
CA SER A 259 -13.87 -18.77 -14.60
C SER A 259 -13.67 -19.62 -15.85
N ASP A 260 -14.04 -19.09 -17.01
CA ASP A 260 -13.86 -19.74 -18.32
C ASP A 260 -12.37 -20.07 -18.63
N GLU A 261 -11.46 -19.27 -18.10
CA GLU A 261 -10.01 -19.48 -18.15
C GLU A 261 -9.54 -19.95 -16.78
N LEU A 262 -9.60 -21.25 -16.52
CA LEU A 262 -9.10 -21.84 -15.28
C LEU A 262 -7.55 -21.79 -15.23
N ASP A 263 -7.00 -20.79 -14.58
CA ASP A 263 -5.58 -20.72 -14.24
C ASP A 263 -5.31 -21.46 -12.93
N SER A 264 -4.70 -22.64 -13.03
CA SER A 264 -4.38 -23.48 -11.88
C SER A 264 -3.46 -22.81 -10.88
N LEU A 265 -2.53 -21.95 -11.33
CA LEU A 265 -1.63 -21.18 -10.47
C LEU A 265 -2.42 -20.18 -9.63
N VAL A 266 -3.28 -19.39 -10.28
CA VAL A 266 -4.08 -18.36 -9.62
C VAL A 266 -5.09 -18.98 -8.64
N LEU A 267 -5.68 -20.12 -9.00
CA LEU A 267 -6.55 -20.88 -8.11
C LEU A 267 -5.78 -21.42 -6.90
N ALA A 268 -4.59 -22.00 -7.11
CA ALA A 268 -3.75 -22.50 -6.02
C ALA A 268 -3.36 -21.38 -5.04
N LEU A 269 -3.01 -20.20 -5.53
CA LEU A 269 -2.69 -19.04 -4.70
C LEU A 269 -3.91 -18.55 -3.88
N ALA A 270 -5.12 -18.55 -4.47
CA ALA A 270 -6.34 -18.21 -3.73
C ALA A 270 -6.64 -19.22 -2.61
N ILE A 271 -6.41 -20.52 -2.85
CA ILE A 271 -6.54 -21.57 -1.81
C ILE A 271 -5.47 -21.40 -0.74
N LEU A 272 -4.26 -20.98 -1.12
CA LEU A 272 -3.16 -20.71 -0.20
C LEU A 272 -3.50 -19.57 0.77
N ASP A 273 -4.13 -18.51 0.28
CA ASP A 273 -4.59 -17.40 1.13
C ASP A 273 -5.64 -17.84 2.15
N LEU A 274 -6.53 -18.77 1.78
CA LEU A 274 -7.47 -19.37 2.72
C LEU A 274 -6.76 -20.28 3.75
N ALA A 275 -5.71 -21.01 3.34
CA ALA A 275 -4.90 -21.82 4.26
C ALA A 275 -4.17 -20.92 5.27
N ASP A 276 -3.59 -19.82 4.81
CA ASP A 276 -2.95 -18.81 5.67
C ASP A 276 -3.95 -18.15 6.63
N TRP A 277 -5.18 -17.86 6.15
CA TRP A 277 -6.27 -17.38 6.99
C TRP A 277 -6.59 -18.34 8.13
N TYR A 278 -6.73 -19.63 7.83
CA TYR A 278 -6.95 -20.65 8.87
C TYR A 278 -5.79 -20.72 9.86
N LEU A 279 -4.56 -20.63 9.37
CA LEU A 279 -3.38 -20.67 10.24
C LEU A 279 -3.31 -19.44 11.17
N LEU A 280 -3.62 -18.24 10.66
CA LEU A 280 -3.69 -17.00 11.45
C LEU A 280 -4.68 -17.12 12.63
N PHE A 281 -5.80 -17.82 12.42
CA PHE A 281 -6.84 -18.01 13.43
C PHE A 281 -6.73 -19.34 14.18
N ASP A 282 -5.53 -19.96 14.20
CA ASP A 282 -5.22 -21.21 14.93
C ASP A 282 -6.07 -22.42 14.50
N LYS A 283 -6.60 -22.41 13.26
CA LYS A 283 -7.37 -23.51 12.68
C LYS A 283 -6.47 -24.48 11.91
N THR A 284 -5.38 -24.95 12.53
CA THR A 284 -4.37 -25.80 11.89
C THR A 284 -4.96 -27.06 11.23
N ARG A 285 -6.01 -27.68 11.84
CA ARG A 285 -6.71 -28.83 11.26
C ARG A 285 -7.37 -28.54 9.91
N ARG A 286 -7.70 -27.27 9.63
CA ARG A 286 -8.26 -26.82 8.36
C ARG A 286 -7.16 -26.33 7.41
N ALA A 287 -6.11 -25.72 7.93
CA ALA A 287 -5.00 -25.17 7.15
C ALA A 287 -4.15 -26.26 6.48
N PHE A 288 -3.77 -27.31 7.24
CA PHE A 288 -2.80 -28.29 6.77
C PHE A 288 -3.25 -29.07 5.52
N PRO A 289 -4.48 -29.57 5.41
CA PRO A 289 -4.95 -30.19 4.18
C PRO A 289 -4.96 -29.25 2.97
N LEU A 290 -5.20 -27.96 3.19
CA LEU A 290 -5.13 -26.99 2.11
C LEU A 290 -3.70 -26.73 1.64
N TYR A 291 -2.72 -26.67 2.55
CA TYR A 291 -1.31 -26.57 2.16
C TYR A 291 -0.85 -27.77 1.32
N GLU A 292 -1.24 -28.98 1.71
CA GLU A 292 -0.95 -30.20 0.95
C GLU A 292 -1.60 -30.16 -0.46
N HIS A 293 -2.86 -29.73 -0.52
CA HIS A 293 -3.57 -29.57 -1.78
C HIS A 293 -2.92 -28.50 -2.69
N VAL A 294 -2.58 -27.32 -2.14
CA VAL A 294 -1.88 -26.25 -2.86
C VAL A 294 -0.52 -26.71 -3.37
N TYR A 295 0.24 -27.44 -2.54
CA TYR A 295 1.54 -27.98 -2.95
C TYR A 295 1.38 -28.92 -4.16
N THR A 296 0.36 -29.78 -4.14
CA THR A 296 0.05 -30.69 -5.27
C THR A 296 -0.32 -29.92 -6.53
N LEU A 297 -1.19 -28.89 -6.43
CA LEU A 297 -1.57 -28.06 -7.57
C LEU A 297 -0.38 -27.33 -8.18
N LEU A 298 0.45 -26.72 -7.34
CA LEU A 298 1.63 -25.96 -7.80
C LEU A 298 2.72 -26.88 -8.37
N SER A 299 2.85 -28.12 -7.83
CA SER A 299 3.78 -29.12 -8.39
C SER A 299 3.39 -29.59 -9.79
N ALA A 300 2.10 -29.51 -10.13
CA ALA A 300 1.58 -29.84 -11.46
C ALA A 300 1.67 -28.64 -12.43
N THR A 301 2.02 -27.45 -11.96
CA THR A 301 2.14 -26.24 -12.79
C THR A 301 3.52 -26.21 -13.45
N GLU A 302 3.55 -26.21 -14.76
CA GLU A 302 4.80 -26.19 -15.53
C GLU A 302 5.63 -24.94 -15.23
N GLY A 303 6.92 -25.12 -14.97
CA GLY A 303 7.87 -24.03 -14.68
C GLY A 303 7.78 -23.45 -13.27
N PHE A 304 6.89 -23.93 -12.39
CA PHE A 304 6.80 -23.42 -11.01
C PHE A 304 7.67 -24.23 -10.05
N ALA A 305 8.69 -23.59 -9.47
CA ALA A 305 9.60 -24.21 -8.50
C ALA A 305 8.96 -24.29 -7.12
N VAL A 306 8.02 -25.22 -6.90
CA VAL A 306 7.21 -25.32 -5.69
C VAL A 306 8.06 -25.55 -4.42
N ALA A 307 9.12 -26.34 -4.50
CA ALA A 307 10.00 -26.61 -3.39
C ALA A 307 10.72 -25.35 -2.92
N ASP A 308 11.22 -24.53 -3.86
CA ASP A 308 11.89 -23.26 -3.54
C ASP A 308 10.90 -22.24 -2.97
N TYR A 309 9.68 -22.17 -3.52
CA TYR A 309 8.62 -21.26 -3.05
C TYR A 309 8.24 -21.49 -1.59
N PHE A 310 8.29 -22.76 -1.11
CA PHE A 310 7.95 -23.11 0.26
C PHE A 310 9.18 -23.46 1.13
N SER A 311 10.39 -23.22 0.65
CA SER A 311 11.64 -23.51 1.37
C SER A 311 11.88 -22.59 2.57
N GLU A 312 11.33 -21.37 2.51
CA GLU A 312 11.46 -20.40 3.60
C GLU A 312 10.10 -20.00 4.18
N PRO A 313 10.03 -19.72 5.49
CA PRO A 313 8.82 -19.27 6.13
C PRO A 313 8.39 -17.90 5.63
N LYS A 314 7.09 -17.69 5.40
CA LYS A 314 6.53 -16.38 5.05
C LYS A 314 5.88 -15.72 6.26
N VAL A 315 6.24 -14.49 6.55
CA VAL A 315 5.57 -13.69 7.59
C VAL A 315 4.12 -13.42 7.18
N LEU A 316 3.16 -13.88 7.98
CA LEU A 316 1.73 -13.60 7.83
C LEU A 316 1.29 -12.44 8.71
N TYR A 317 1.87 -12.34 9.89
CA TYR A 317 1.61 -11.27 10.85
C TYR A 317 2.86 -10.98 11.68
N PHE A 318 3.21 -9.71 11.80
CA PHE A 318 4.26 -9.23 12.67
C PHE A 318 3.84 -7.86 13.23
N PRO A 319 3.44 -7.78 14.51
CA PRO A 319 3.14 -6.49 15.12
C PRO A 319 4.44 -5.72 15.36
N VAL A 320 4.62 -4.63 14.65
CA VAL A 320 5.83 -3.78 14.76
C VAL A 320 5.98 -3.26 16.19
N PRO A 321 7.11 -3.50 16.86
CA PRO A 321 7.33 -2.96 18.19
C PRO A 321 7.43 -1.43 18.17
N GLN A 322 6.96 -0.79 19.23
CA GLN A 322 7.11 0.66 19.38
C GLN A 322 8.57 1.04 19.58
N ASP A 323 8.99 2.10 18.91
CA ASP A 323 10.30 2.71 19.13
C ASP A 323 10.50 3.12 20.61
N PRO A 324 11.76 3.21 21.07
CA PRO A 324 12.04 3.71 22.39
C PRO A 324 11.48 5.14 22.56
N ARG A 325 10.91 5.43 23.72
CA ARG A 325 10.49 6.80 24.02
C ARG A 325 11.70 7.72 23.97
N ALA A 326 11.60 8.80 23.19
CA ALA A 326 12.62 9.83 23.17
C ALA A 326 12.72 10.49 24.55
N PRO A 327 13.93 10.72 25.08
CA PRO A 327 14.12 11.49 26.30
C PRO A 327 13.65 12.95 26.10
N PRO A 328 13.48 13.75 27.17
CA PRO A 328 13.20 15.18 27.05
C PRO A 328 14.21 15.88 26.13
N ARG A 329 13.77 16.89 25.39
CA ARG A 329 14.59 17.54 24.34
C ARG A 329 15.97 18.00 24.82
N ALA A 330 16.05 18.52 26.04
CA ALA A 330 17.30 18.97 26.67
C ALA A 330 18.29 17.83 27.00
N MET A 331 17.83 16.56 27.01
CA MET A 331 18.63 15.37 27.35
C MET A 331 18.84 14.45 26.15
N ARG A 332 18.52 14.90 24.94
CA ARG A 332 18.65 14.10 23.73
C ARG A 332 20.04 14.28 23.11
N GLY A 333 20.72 13.16 22.86
CA GLY A 333 21.80 13.12 21.89
C GLY A 333 21.29 13.14 20.44
N GLU A 334 22.17 13.02 19.49
CA GLU A 334 21.82 12.86 18.09
C GLU A 334 21.04 11.55 17.86
N ARG A 335 20.14 11.57 16.87
CA ARG A 335 19.37 10.37 16.52
C ARG A 335 20.31 9.29 15.97
N SER A 336 20.34 8.15 16.63
CA SER A 336 21.19 7.01 16.31
C SER A 336 20.37 5.81 15.85
N GLN A 337 21.00 4.89 15.14
CA GLN A 337 20.43 3.61 14.74
C GLN A 337 20.87 2.53 15.72
N GLY A 338 19.93 1.63 16.01
CA GLY A 338 20.19 0.43 16.80
C GLY A 338 19.56 -0.80 16.17
N PHE A 339 19.90 -1.97 16.69
CA PHE A 339 19.32 -3.22 16.23
C PHE A 339 19.15 -4.25 17.37
N VAL A 340 18.30 -5.24 17.14
CA VAL A 340 18.21 -6.45 17.96
C VAL A 340 18.12 -7.64 17.02
N GLU A 341 19.02 -8.60 17.21
CA GLU A 341 19.05 -9.86 16.48
C GLU A 341 18.58 -11.00 17.37
N VAL A 342 17.58 -11.76 16.89
CA VAL A 342 16.94 -12.83 17.64
C VAL A 342 16.92 -14.10 16.80
N THR A 343 17.39 -15.19 17.36
CA THR A 343 17.26 -16.54 16.79
C THR A 343 16.11 -17.28 17.46
N PHE A 344 15.32 -18.01 16.68
CA PHE A 344 14.15 -18.73 17.15
C PHE A 344 13.75 -19.88 16.22
N VAL A 345 12.85 -20.73 16.68
CA VAL A 345 12.23 -21.80 15.88
C VAL A 345 10.89 -21.32 15.37
N ILE A 346 10.64 -21.44 14.07
CA ILE A 346 9.29 -21.29 13.51
C ILE A 346 8.66 -22.68 13.50
N SER A 347 7.63 -22.87 14.31
CA SER A 347 6.93 -24.15 14.41
C SER A 347 6.03 -24.40 13.21
N LYS A 348 5.73 -25.68 12.93
CA LYS A 348 4.76 -26.10 11.91
C LYS A 348 3.37 -25.46 12.05
N SER A 349 3.03 -24.98 13.24
CA SER A 349 1.80 -24.21 13.48
C SER A 349 1.97 -22.70 13.33
N GLY A 350 3.09 -22.23 12.80
CA GLY A 350 3.35 -20.82 12.47
C GLY A 350 3.73 -19.92 13.64
N TYR A 351 4.09 -20.47 14.79
CA TYR A 351 4.51 -19.70 15.97
C TYR A 351 6.03 -19.61 16.08
N ALA A 352 6.53 -18.45 16.48
CA ALA A 352 7.92 -18.30 16.91
C ALA A 352 8.09 -18.84 18.34
N LYS A 353 8.99 -19.80 18.51
CA LYS A 353 9.30 -20.47 19.78
C LYS A 353 10.80 -20.40 20.10
N SER A 354 11.19 -20.64 21.34
CA SER A 354 12.59 -20.69 21.78
C SER A 354 13.40 -19.44 21.41
N LEU A 355 12.80 -18.23 21.57
CA LEU A 355 13.40 -16.97 21.20
C LEU A 355 14.63 -16.65 22.08
N ARG A 356 15.78 -16.45 21.46
CA ARG A 356 17.03 -16.06 22.09
C ARG A 356 17.61 -14.84 21.39
N THR A 357 17.86 -13.75 22.12
CA THR A 357 18.62 -12.62 21.61
C THR A 357 20.06 -13.05 21.42
N VAL A 358 20.61 -12.88 20.24
CA VAL A 358 21.99 -13.24 19.87
C VAL A 358 22.87 -12.00 19.97
N ASP A 359 22.36 -10.87 19.47
CA ASP A 359 23.09 -9.61 19.45
C ASP A 359 22.12 -8.43 19.58
N ALA A 360 22.58 -7.30 20.14
CA ALA A 360 21.77 -6.10 20.28
C ALA A 360 22.63 -4.86 20.53
N GLU A 361 22.32 -3.76 19.84
CA GLU A 361 22.98 -2.47 20.04
C GLU A 361 21.92 -1.34 20.02
N PRO A 362 21.80 -0.54 21.11
CA PRO A 362 22.40 -0.71 22.43
C PRO A 362 21.79 -1.91 23.17
N GLU A 363 22.60 -2.57 23.98
CA GLU A 363 22.20 -3.74 24.72
C GLU A 363 20.98 -3.46 25.62
N GLY A 364 20.00 -4.36 25.58
CA GLY A 364 18.81 -4.31 26.44
C GLY A 364 17.71 -3.36 26.00
N LEU A 365 17.98 -2.35 25.17
CA LEU A 365 17.03 -1.26 24.89
C LEU A 365 15.69 -1.75 24.27
N MET A 366 15.73 -2.63 23.29
CA MET A 366 14.54 -3.13 22.59
C MET A 366 14.34 -4.65 22.70
N ASN A 367 15.21 -5.37 23.35
CA ASN A 367 15.22 -6.84 23.42
C ASN A 367 13.87 -7.43 23.83
N PHE A 368 13.26 -6.88 24.90
CA PHE A 368 11.96 -7.34 25.37
C PHE A 368 10.83 -7.07 24.36
N ARG A 369 10.80 -5.87 23.76
CA ARG A 369 9.75 -5.46 22.81
C ARG A 369 9.82 -6.30 21.54
N VAL A 370 11.02 -6.49 20.96
CA VAL A 370 11.23 -7.31 19.77
C VAL A 370 10.84 -8.77 20.01
N ARG A 371 11.30 -9.36 21.13
CA ARG A 371 10.89 -10.73 21.49
C ARG A 371 9.38 -10.86 21.75
N LYS A 372 8.73 -9.82 22.30
CA LYS A 372 7.28 -9.79 22.46
C LYS A 372 6.57 -9.77 21.10
N SER A 373 7.00 -8.94 20.16
CA SER A 373 6.48 -8.89 18.80
C SER A 373 6.66 -10.22 18.08
N LEU A 374 7.84 -10.81 18.13
CA LEU A 374 8.11 -12.14 17.55
C LEU A 374 7.22 -13.24 18.16
N ARG A 375 6.98 -13.22 19.46
CA ARG A 375 6.10 -14.18 20.12
C ARG A 375 4.64 -14.07 19.67
N LEU A 376 4.19 -12.88 19.29
CA LEU A 376 2.85 -12.61 18.75
C LEU A 376 2.76 -12.80 17.24
N SER A 377 3.89 -12.89 16.55
CA SER A 377 3.92 -13.05 15.10
C SER A 377 3.39 -14.41 14.65
N ARG A 378 3.00 -14.47 13.38
CA ARG A 378 2.54 -15.69 12.70
C ARG A 378 3.28 -15.83 11.38
N TYR A 379 3.63 -17.05 11.07
CA TYR A 379 4.35 -17.40 9.85
C TYR A 379 3.63 -18.53 9.13
N ARG A 380 3.57 -18.47 7.80
CA ARG A 380 3.42 -19.69 7.03
C ARG A 380 4.69 -20.50 7.25
N PRO A 381 4.61 -21.75 7.74
CA PRO A 381 5.80 -22.57 7.95
C PRO A 381 6.41 -23.03 6.62
N VAL A 382 7.61 -23.56 6.66
CA VAL A 382 8.19 -24.33 5.55
C VAL A 382 7.29 -25.53 5.24
N LEU A 383 7.09 -25.83 3.95
CA LEU A 383 6.38 -27.02 3.53
C LEU A 383 7.35 -27.99 2.85
N ALA A 384 7.50 -29.19 3.42
CA ALA A 384 8.18 -30.29 2.78
C ALA A 384 7.12 -31.25 2.21
N GLU A 385 7.09 -31.42 0.90
CA GLU A 385 6.08 -32.22 0.19
C GLU A 385 4.63 -31.84 0.60
N GLY A 386 4.38 -30.54 0.77
CA GLY A 386 3.08 -30.02 1.20
C GLY A 386 2.79 -30.10 2.71
N ARG A 387 3.66 -30.73 3.50
CA ARG A 387 3.49 -30.88 4.94
C ARG A 387 4.23 -29.79 5.71
N PRO A 388 3.54 -29.08 6.62
CA PRO A 388 4.17 -28.06 7.45
C PRO A 388 5.24 -28.65 8.38
N MET A 389 6.44 -28.05 8.34
CA MET A 389 7.60 -28.46 9.13
C MET A 389 8.08 -27.34 10.06
N ASP A 390 8.76 -27.72 11.13
CA ASP A 390 9.46 -26.77 11.98
C ASP A 390 10.73 -26.27 11.26
N LYS A 391 11.01 -24.97 11.31
CA LYS A 391 12.27 -24.36 10.84
C LYS A 391 13.08 -23.94 12.05
N PRO A 392 14.14 -24.66 12.41
CA PRO A 392 15.06 -24.26 13.46
C PRO A 392 15.95 -23.07 13.01
N ASP A 393 16.58 -22.44 13.98
CA ASP A 393 17.64 -21.44 13.80
C ASP A 393 17.30 -20.29 12.83
N HIS A 394 16.00 -19.92 12.77
CA HIS A 394 15.59 -18.76 12.00
C HIS A 394 16.04 -17.48 12.70
N THR A 395 16.78 -16.62 11.99
CA THR A 395 17.32 -15.39 12.54
C THR A 395 16.58 -14.17 11.97
N TYR A 396 16.21 -13.25 12.85
CA TYR A 396 15.56 -12.01 12.50
C TYR A 396 16.27 -10.82 13.14
N ARG A 397 16.69 -9.84 12.32
CA ARG A 397 17.29 -8.59 12.76
C ARG A 397 16.29 -7.46 12.63
N TYR A 398 15.96 -6.82 13.75
CA TYR A 398 15.09 -5.64 13.82
C TYR A 398 15.93 -4.39 14.02
N ASN A 399 15.88 -3.46 13.06
CA ASN A 399 16.54 -2.17 13.15
C ASN A 399 15.55 -1.12 13.67
N PHE A 400 16.01 -0.21 14.52
CA PHE A 400 15.20 0.87 15.10
C PHE A 400 16.03 2.15 15.26
N ALA A 401 15.35 3.29 15.34
CA ALA A 401 15.96 4.56 15.64
C ALA A 401 15.72 4.95 17.10
N TYR A 402 16.73 5.54 17.75
CA TYR A 402 16.61 6.00 19.12
C TYR A 402 17.39 7.29 19.36
N PHE A 403 17.14 7.95 20.48
CA PHE A 403 17.91 9.08 20.96
C PHE A 403 18.68 8.64 22.21
N PRO A 404 20.03 8.55 22.16
CA PRO A 404 20.84 8.28 23.34
C PRO A 404 20.67 9.43 24.36
N LYS A 405 20.68 9.10 25.65
CA LYS A 405 20.74 10.13 26.70
C LYS A 405 22.12 10.76 26.69
N LEU A 406 22.19 12.07 26.69
CA LEU A 406 23.44 12.78 26.94
C LEU A 406 23.91 12.42 28.37
N LYS A 407 25.16 12.03 28.49
CA LYS A 407 25.80 11.86 29.81
C LYS A 407 25.82 13.24 30.48
N SER A 408 25.20 13.38 31.65
CA SER A 408 25.38 14.60 32.45
C SER A 408 26.85 14.77 32.78
N SER A 409 27.38 15.96 32.57
CA SER A 409 28.78 16.34 32.82
C SER A 409 29.14 16.43 34.32
N GLU A 410 28.39 15.75 35.20
CA GLU A 410 28.60 15.85 36.67
C GLU A 410 29.63 14.89 37.27
N SER A 411 30.46 14.23 36.47
CA SER A 411 31.51 13.37 37.05
C SER A 411 32.93 13.96 37.02
N SER A 412 33.11 15.22 36.57
CA SER A 412 34.45 15.86 36.52
C SER A 412 34.76 16.80 37.67
N GLU A 413 33.75 17.20 38.48
CA GLU A 413 34.01 18.08 39.63
C GLU A 413 34.33 17.36 40.96
N SER A 414 34.06 16.06 41.05
CA SER A 414 34.39 15.31 42.28
C SER A 414 35.83 14.85 42.39
N SER A 415 36.60 14.88 41.29
CA SER A 415 38.04 14.52 41.32
C SER A 415 38.95 15.73 41.60
N GLU A 416 38.55 16.96 41.25
CA GLU A 416 39.34 18.16 41.58
C GLU A 416 39.17 18.63 43.03
N SER A 417 37.99 18.41 43.64
CA SER A 417 37.79 18.77 45.04
C SER A 417 38.47 17.83 46.03
N SER A 418 38.83 16.61 45.63
CA SER A 418 39.60 15.67 46.45
C SER A 418 41.11 15.98 46.44
N GLN A 419 41.63 16.46 45.33
CA GLN A 419 43.04 16.84 45.25
C GLN A 419 43.39 18.18 45.93
N LEU A 420 42.41 19.08 46.08
CA LEU A 420 42.57 20.37 46.80
C LEU A 420 42.43 20.25 48.32
N ARG A 421 41.93 19.12 48.83
CA ARG A 421 41.88 18.85 50.29
C ARG A 421 43.15 18.18 50.81
N GLU A 422 43.86 17.38 50.05
CA GLU A 422 45.11 16.74 50.48
C GLU A 422 46.32 17.72 50.51
N THR A 423 46.27 18.85 49.84
CA THR A 423 47.33 19.87 49.86
C THR A 423 47.16 20.91 50.98
N ARG A 424 46.12 20.82 51.84
CA ARG A 424 45.90 21.74 52.97
C ARG A 424 46.11 21.16 54.36
N GLU A 425 46.37 19.85 54.49
CA GLU A 425 46.69 19.20 55.77
C GLU A 425 48.16 18.84 55.94
N GLY A 426 49.06 19.31 55.05
CA GLY A 426 50.45 19.04 55.06
C GLY A 426 51.35 20.28 55.13
N ALA A 427 50.89 21.43 55.78
CA ALA A 427 51.75 22.59 56.06
C ALA A 427 51.54 23.11 57.45
#